data_9923cec16405f6464de87bbd51859d27
#
_entry.id   9923cec16405f6464de87bbd51859d27
#
_cell.length_a   1.000
_cell.length_b   1.000
_cell.length_c   1.000
_cell.angle_alpha   90.00
_cell.angle_beta   90.00
_cell.angle_gamma   90.00
#
_symmetry.space_group_name_H-M   'P 1'
#
loop_
_entity.id
_entity.type
_entity.pdbx_description
1 polymer ?
#
loop_
_entity_poly.entity_id
_entity_poly.type
_entity_poly.pdbx_seq_one_letter_code
_entity_poly.pdbx_strand_id
1 'polypeptide(L)'
;MPDAEEIRKECKIRDVSFELMSDAETNAILDEISSPSQNMENVVLERTPKVAVYTPKGKQPWDDAVTLVLTYAEIPFTPIYDEEVLSDKLLLYDWLHLHHEDFTGQYGKFFGAYKNAPWYIEQKKEAEALAAKLGYSKVSEAKLAVAKKIRDFVIGGGFMFAMCSATDSFDIALAAEGVDICEPMFDGDPSEGNYQSKIDYRKSFAFKDYILERNPNEYEFSDIDMTMKRRVPMEKDYFTLMDYSAKWDFVPSMLTQNHTQLVKGFMGQTTSFDANLIKSNVLVMGASQYNGEARYIHGQIGKGMFTYFGGHDPEDYQHRVGDAPTVLDLHPNSPGYRLILNNVLFPAAKKKKQKT
;
A
#
# COMPACT_ATOMS: atom_id res chain seq x y z
N MET A 1 7.44 -20.48 26.62
CA MET A 1 7.04 -21.01 25.31
C MET A 1 5.56 -21.37 25.42
N PRO A 2 4.74 -21.11 24.41
CA PRO A 2 3.36 -21.61 24.41
C PRO A 2 3.38 -23.13 24.58
N ASP A 3 2.35 -23.66 25.25
CA ASP A 3 2.22 -25.12 25.45
C ASP A 3 2.06 -25.79 24.07
N ALA A 4 2.74 -26.90 23.86
CA ALA A 4 2.65 -27.68 22.62
C ALA A 4 1.20 -28.11 22.31
N GLU A 5 0.37 -28.26 23.34
CA GLU A 5 -1.04 -28.58 23.20
C GLU A 5 -1.86 -27.38 22.66
N GLU A 6 -1.53 -26.17 23.09
CA GLU A 6 -2.13 -24.93 22.58
C GLU A 6 -1.77 -24.72 21.10
N ILE A 7 -0.50 -24.91 20.73
CA ILE A 7 -0.05 -24.83 19.33
C ILE A 7 -0.79 -25.85 18.46
N ARG A 8 -0.94 -27.10 18.93
CA ARG A 8 -1.70 -28.13 18.20
C ARG A 8 -3.15 -27.75 17.99
N LYS A 9 -3.78 -27.19 19.01
CA LYS A 9 -5.17 -26.74 18.95
C LYS A 9 -5.32 -25.63 17.91
N GLU A 10 -4.45 -24.61 17.94
CA GLU A 10 -4.48 -23.50 17.01
C GLU A 10 -4.22 -23.92 15.56
N CYS A 11 -3.26 -24.82 15.32
CA CYS A 11 -3.03 -25.40 14.01
C CYS A 11 -4.26 -26.15 13.48
N LYS A 12 -4.90 -26.95 14.35
CA LYS A 12 -6.09 -27.71 13.97
C LYS A 12 -7.30 -26.83 13.64
N ILE A 13 -7.50 -25.74 14.40
CA ILE A 13 -8.60 -24.80 14.15
C ILE A 13 -8.41 -24.10 12.79
N ARG A 14 -7.16 -23.85 12.40
CA ARG A 14 -6.81 -23.14 11.14
C ARG A 14 -6.46 -24.07 9.99
N ASP A 15 -6.68 -25.37 10.14
CA ASP A 15 -6.32 -26.41 9.14
C ASP A 15 -4.85 -26.32 8.68
N VAL A 16 -3.96 -26.00 9.63
CA VAL A 16 -2.51 -25.90 9.38
C VAL A 16 -1.85 -27.25 9.75
N SER A 17 -1.18 -27.85 8.79
CA SER A 17 -0.35 -29.03 9.04
C SER A 17 0.87 -28.66 9.88
N PHE A 18 1.22 -29.52 10.83
CA PHE A 18 2.41 -29.36 11.65
C PHE A 18 3.09 -30.71 11.92
N GLU A 19 4.38 -30.67 12.14
CA GLU A 19 5.19 -31.82 12.50
C GLU A 19 6.05 -31.49 13.73
N LEU A 20 6.18 -32.46 14.64
CA LEU A 20 7.08 -32.33 15.78
C LEU A 20 8.41 -32.95 15.43
N MET A 21 9.46 -32.17 15.53
CA MET A 21 10.82 -32.60 15.22
C MET A 21 11.71 -32.53 16.46
N SER A 22 12.74 -33.35 16.49
CA SER A 22 13.82 -33.22 17.45
C SER A 22 14.73 -32.04 17.11
N ASP A 23 15.49 -31.56 18.08
CA ASP A 23 16.48 -30.48 17.86
C ASP A 23 17.50 -30.88 16.78
N ALA A 24 17.86 -32.15 16.68
CA ALA A 24 18.79 -32.64 15.66
C ALA A 24 18.20 -32.55 14.24
N GLU A 25 16.94 -32.92 14.05
CA GLU A 25 16.23 -32.82 12.76
C GLU A 25 16.04 -31.34 12.39
N THR A 26 15.64 -30.50 13.34
CA THR A 26 15.48 -29.06 13.13
C THR A 26 16.81 -28.42 12.71
N ASN A 27 17.91 -28.72 13.39
CA ASN A 27 19.23 -28.21 13.04
C ASN A 27 19.68 -28.67 11.66
N ALA A 28 19.43 -29.92 11.29
CA ALA A 28 19.77 -30.44 9.97
C ALA A 28 19.02 -29.66 8.84
N ILE A 29 17.75 -29.33 9.04
CA ILE A 29 16.95 -28.53 8.09
C ILE A 29 17.52 -27.08 8.03
N LEU A 30 17.83 -26.47 9.18
CA LEU A 30 18.40 -25.13 9.21
C LEU A 30 19.78 -25.06 8.54
N ASP A 31 20.61 -26.08 8.70
CA ASP A 31 21.91 -26.21 8.02
C ASP A 31 21.73 -26.35 6.50
N GLU A 32 20.75 -27.15 6.06
CA GLU A 32 20.39 -27.26 4.64
C GLU A 32 19.93 -25.92 4.07
N ILE A 33 18.98 -25.24 4.72
CA ILE A 33 18.49 -23.92 4.31
C ILE A 33 19.63 -22.90 4.24
N SER A 34 20.58 -22.96 5.20
CA SER A 34 21.71 -22.03 5.30
C SER A 34 22.78 -22.28 4.23
N SER A 35 22.76 -23.43 3.56
CA SER A 35 23.73 -23.78 2.53
C SER A 35 23.72 -22.75 1.39
N PRO A 36 24.92 -22.28 0.92
CA PRO A 36 25.02 -21.34 -0.21
C PRO A 36 24.46 -21.87 -1.53
N SER A 37 24.30 -23.20 -1.66
CA SER A 37 23.74 -23.84 -2.84
C SER A 37 22.20 -23.81 -2.89
N GLN A 38 21.55 -23.51 -1.76
CA GLN A 38 20.10 -23.48 -1.66
C GLN A 38 19.54 -22.08 -1.88
N ASN A 39 18.49 -21.96 -2.71
CA ASN A 39 17.73 -20.73 -2.88
C ASN A 39 16.63 -20.61 -1.81
N MET A 40 17.03 -20.76 -0.55
CA MET A 40 16.14 -20.70 0.62
C MET A 40 16.73 -19.77 1.67
N GLU A 41 15.88 -19.18 2.48
CA GLU A 41 16.27 -18.33 3.60
C GLU A 41 15.35 -18.54 4.78
N ASN A 42 15.93 -18.66 5.97
CA ASN A 42 15.16 -18.68 7.21
C ASN A 42 14.88 -17.26 7.69
N VAL A 43 13.63 -16.88 7.77
CA VAL A 43 13.21 -15.56 8.26
C VAL A 43 12.67 -15.71 9.68
N VAL A 44 13.43 -15.19 10.65
CA VAL A 44 13.03 -15.18 12.06
C VAL A 44 12.13 -13.98 12.33
N LEU A 45 10.96 -14.22 12.91
CA LEU A 45 10.06 -13.18 13.38
C LEU A 45 10.41 -12.86 14.84
N GLU A 46 10.76 -11.61 15.15
CA GLU A 46 11.21 -11.18 16.48
C GLU A 46 10.09 -10.59 17.33
N ARG A 47 9.05 -10.03 16.69
CA ARG A 47 7.97 -9.34 17.38
C ARG A 47 6.67 -9.34 16.58
N THR A 48 5.55 -9.17 17.28
CA THR A 48 4.27 -8.87 16.63
C THR A 48 4.21 -7.38 16.30
N PRO A 49 4.05 -7.00 15.04
CA PRO A 49 3.97 -5.59 14.66
C PRO A 49 2.68 -4.96 15.15
N LYS A 50 2.76 -3.72 15.58
CA LYS A 50 1.58 -2.89 15.87
C LYS A 50 1.13 -2.24 14.56
N VAL A 51 -0.10 -2.58 14.16
CA VAL A 51 -0.68 -2.18 12.87
C VAL A 51 -1.57 -0.96 13.06
N ALA A 52 -1.35 0.08 12.26
CA ALA A 52 -2.25 1.22 12.10
C ALA A 52 -2.85 1.21 10.69
N VAL A 53 -4.12 1.58 10.58
CA VAL A 53 -4.82 1.80 9.32
C VAL A 53 -5.25 3.25 9.26
N TYR A 54 -4.78 3.97 8.24
CA TYR A 54 -5.14 5.35 8.03
C TYR A 54 -6.48 5.42 7.27
N THR A 55 -7.53 5.84 7.97
CA THR A 55 -8.89 5.90 7.44
C THR A 55 -9.70 6.99 8.11
N PRO A 56 -10.58 7.72 7.39
CA PRO A 56 -11.50 8.67 7.98
C PRO A 56 -12.39 8.04 9.05
N LYS A 57 -12.88 8.85 9.97
CA LYS A 57 -13.85 8.43 10.98
C LYS A 57 -15.24 8.40 10.33
N GLY A 58 -15.89 7.23 10.36
CA GLY A 58 -17.24 7.08 9.84
C GLY A 58 -17.37 6.01 8.75
N LYS A 59 -18.50 6.02 8.04
CA LYS A 59 -18.74 5.08 6.95
C LYS A 59 -18.08 5.56 5.67
N GLN A 60 -17.34 4.68 5.05
CA GLN A 60 -16.80 4.87 3.71
C GLN A 60 -17.81 4.44 2.65
N PRO A 61 -17.83 5.07 1.46
CA PRO A 61 -18.68 4.62 0.36
C PRO A 61 -18.20 3.32 -0.32
N TRP A 62 -17.03 2.82 0.06
CA TRP A 62 -16.41 1.58 -0.42
C TRP A 62 -15.71 0.84 0.72
N ASP A 63 -15.41 -0.43 0.52
CA ASP A 63 -14.73 -1.27 1.48
C ASP A 63 -13.20 -1.24 1.29
N ASP A 64 -12.50 -1.52 2.38
CA ASP A 64 -11.04 -1.61 2.40
C ASP A 64 -10.60 -3.09 2.42
N ALA A 65 -10.01 -3.55 1.31
CA ALA A 65 -9.51 -4.91 1.17
C ALA A 65 -8.49 -5.31 2.26
N VAL A 66 -7.69 -4.35 2.74
CA VAL A 66 -6.69 -4.62 3.79
C VAL A 66 -7.37 -4.83 5.13
N THR A 67 -8.33 -3.99 5.51
CA THR A 67 -9.07 -4.19 6.77
C THR A 67 -9.90 -5.47 6.75
N LEU A 68 -10.44 -5.86 5.59
CA LEU A 68 -11.12 -7.14 5.40
C LEU A 68 -10.18 -8.32 5.72
N VAL A 69 -8.99 -8.35 5.09
CA VAL A 69 -8.07 -9.48 5.28
C VAL A 69 -7.39 -9.48 6.64
N LEU A 70 -7.12 -8.31 7.24
CA LEU A 70 -6.62 -8.24 8.61
C LEU A 70 -7.65 -8.79 9.61
N THR A 71 -8.93 -8.46 9.41
CA THR A 71 -10.03 -8.99 10.23
C THR A 71 -10.18 -10.50 10.05
N TYR A 72 -10.16 -10.98 8.80
CA TYR A 72 -10.23 -12.39 8.46
C TYR A 72 -9.08 -13.21 9.09
N ALA A 73 -7.87 -12.65 9.06
CA ALA A 73 -6.67 -13.27 9.62
C ALA A 73 -6.52 -13.05 11.15
N GLU A 74 -7.51 -12.43 11.81
CA GLU A 74 -7.48 -12.09 13.25
C GLU A 74 -6.26 -11.25 13.64
N ILE A 75 -5.76 -10.39 12.73
CA ILE A 75 -4.65 -9.47 13.01
C ILE A 75 -5.22 -8.16 13.54
N PRO A 76 -4.91 -7.79 14.79
CA PRO A 76 -5.43 -6.55 15.37
C PRO A 76 -4.82 -5.33 14.71
N PHE A 77 -5.65 -4.32 14.45
CA PHE A 77 -5.23 -3.03 13.93
C PHE A 77 -5.97 -1.88 14.60
N THR A 78 -5.39 -0.69 14.53
CA THR A 78 -5.98 0.53 15.08
C THR A 78 -6.25 1.53 13.96
N PRO A 79 -7.51 1.94 13.73
CA PRO A 79 -7.80 3.07 12.83
C PRO A 79 -7.22 4.36 13.39
N ILE A 80 -6.51 5.10 12.56
CA ILE A 80 -5.98 6.45 12.84
C ILE A 80 -6.30 7.36 11.67
N TYR A 81 -6.36 8.67 11.91
CA TYR A 81 -6.58 9.64 10.84
C TYR A 81 -5.73 10.90 11.07
N ASP A 82 -6.04 11.98 10.38
CA ASP A 82 -5.26 13.23 10.38
C ASP A 82 -4.88 13.71 11.78
N GLU A 83 -5.82 13.72 12.73
CA GLU A 83 -5.60 14.17 14.10
C GLU A 83 -4.56 13.31 14.84
N GLU A 84 -4.67 12.00 14.72
CA GLU A 84 -3.77 11.06 15.36
C GLU A 84 -2.36 11.14 14.75
N VAL A 85 -2.27 11.26 13.42
CA VAL A 85 -0.98 11.39 12.72
C VAL A 85 -0.29 12.72 13.09
N LEU A 86 -1.01 13.83 13.05
CA LEU A 86 -0.45 15.16 13.39
C LEU A 86 -0.09 15.29 14.87
N SER A 87 -0.72 14.52 15.76
CA SER A 87 -0.39 14.44 17.19
C SER A 87 0.70 13.41 17.53
N ASP A 88 1.47 12.95 16.55
CA ASP A 88 2.58 12.00 16.68
C ASP A 88 2.21 10.60 17.20
N LYS A 89 0.91 10.23 17.24
CA LYS A 89 0.48 8.88 17.66
C LYS A 89 0.95 7.80 16.69
N LEU A 90 1.27 8.14 15.44
CA LEU A 90 1.82 7.20 14.46
C LEU A 90 3.11 6.53 14.94
N LEU A 91 3.90 7.21 15.79
CA LEU A 91 5.14 6.67 16.35
C LEU A 91 4.95 5.47 17.31
N LEU A 92 3.70 5.17 17.69
CA LEU A 92 3.34 4.01 18.51
C LEU A 92 3.22 2.71 17.73
N TYR A 93 3.29 2.79 16.39
CA TYR A 93 3.06 1.68 15.47
C TYR A 93 4.32 1.32 14.71
N ASP A 94 4.33 0.11 14.16
CA ASP A 94 5.41 -0.44 13.34
C ASP A 94 5.04 -0.46 11.86
N TRP A 95 3.74 -0.55 11.55
CA TRP A 95 3.18 -0.72 10.22
C TRP A 95 2.00 0.24 10.03
N LEU A 96 1.99 0.94 8.90
CA LEU A 96 0.91 1.85 8.49
C LEU A 96 0.35 1.42 7.14
N HIS A 97 -0.97 1.27 7.07
CA HIS A 97 -1.69 1.09 5.82
C HIS A 97 -2.32 2.40 5.35
N LEU A 98 -2.13 2.70 4.06
CA LEU A 98 -2.84 3.74 3.31
C LEU A 98 -3.60 3.07 2.16
N HIS A 99 -4.93 3.21 2.11
CA HIS A 99 -5.70 2.60 1.02
C HIS A 99 -6.01 3.61 -0.08
N HIS A 100 -7.20 4.15 -0.11
CA HIS A 100 -7.72 5.02 -1.19
C HIS A 100 -7.77 6.51 -0.78
N GLU A 101 -6.92 6.91 0.13
CA GLU A 101 -6.88 8.30 0.58
C GLU A 101 -6.17 9.21 -0.43
N ASP A 102 -6.71 10.41 -0.57
CA ASP A 102 -6.11 11.48 -1.36
C ASP A 102 -5.31 12.42 -0.46
N PHE A 103 -4.01 12.49 -0.70
CA PHE A 103 -3.11 13.41 0.00
C PHE A 103 -2.91 14.75 -0.72
N THR A 104 -3.52 14.93 -1.90
CA THR A 104 -3.36 16.15 -2.71
C THR A 104 -4.38 17.24 -2.39
N GLY A 105 -5.50 16.88 -1.75
CA GLY A 105 -6.63 17.77 -1.48
C GLY A 105 -7.63 17.91 -2.64
N GLN A 106 -7.57 17.01 -3.62
CA GLN A 106 -8.48 16.99 -4.78
C GLN A 106 -9.68 16.02 -4.60
N TYR A 107 -9.93 15.58 -3.35
CA TYR A 107 -11.04 14.72 -2.96
C TYR A 107 -11.15 13.45 -3.82
N GLY A 108 -10.05 12.77 -4.02
CA GLY A 108 -9.95 11.53 -4.78
C GLY A 108 -10.18 11.68 -6.27
N LYS A 109 -10.15 12.90 -6.81
CA LYS A 109 -10.48 13.19 -8.23
C LYS A 109 -11.90 12.74 -8.62
N PHE A 110 -12.81 12.65 -7.65
CA PHE A 110 -14.20 12.24 -7.89
C PHE A 110 -15.12 13.35 -8.43
N PHE A 111 -14.61 14.57 -8.60
CA PHE A 111 -15.41 15.73 -9.03
C PHE A 111 -16.20 15.46 -10.33
N GLY A 112 -15.54 14.95 -11.37
CA GLY A 112 -16.20 14.72 -12.66
C GLY A 112 -17.45 13.84 -12.58
N ALA A 113 -17.36 12.73 -11.87
CA ALA A 113 -18.42 11.74 -11.75
C ALA A 113 -19.41 12.03 -10.61
N TYR A 114 -18.95 12.59 -9.48
CA TYR A 114 -19.69 12.58 -8.21
C TYR A 114 -19.90 13.94 -7.57
N LYS A 115 -19.60 15.07 -8.23
CA LYS A 115 -19.75 16.44 -7.68
C LYS A 115 -21.11 16.76 -7.09
N ASN A 116 -22.17 16.08 -7.54
CA ASN A 116 -23.54 16.26 -7.06
C ASN A 116 -23.99 15.12 -6.11
N ALA A 117 -23.15 14.12 -5.86
CA ALA A 117 -23.48 13.01 -4.98
C ALA A 117 -23.48 13.49 -3.51
N PRO A 118 -24.51 13.16 -2.70
CA PRO A 118 -24.58 13.58 -1.30
C PRO A 118 -23.33 13.21 -0.49
N TRP A 119 -22.81 12.00 -0.68
CA TRP A 119 -21.63 11.52 0.03
C TRP A 119 -20.36 12.32 -0.31
N TYR A 120 -20.19 12.72 -1.59
CA TYR A 120 -19.04 13.53 -2.01
C TYR A 120 -19.09 14.96 -1.41
N ILE A 121 -20.29 15.55 -1.43
CA ILE A 121 -20.50 16.88 -0.83
C ILE A 121 -20.24 16.84 0.68
N GLU A 122 -20.70 15.81 1.36
CA GLU A 122 -20.45 15.64 2.80
C GLU A 122 -18.98 15.41 3.12
N GLN A 123 -18.32 14.50 2.40
CA GLN A 123 -16.88 14.24 2.54
C GLN A 123 -16.04 15.52 2.36
N LYS A 124 -16.38 16.35 1.35
CA LYS A 124 -15.72 17.63 1.15
C LYS A 124 -15.88 18.55 2.36
N LYS A 125 -17.09 18.72 2.88
CA LYS A 125 -17.37 19.55 4.06
C LYS A 125 -16.65 19.05 5.31
N GLU A 126 -16.65 17.72 5.52
CA GLU A 126 -15.96 17.13 6.66
C GLU A 126 -14.44 17.35 6.59
N ALA A 127 -13.83 17.19 5.40
CA ALA A 127 -12.43 17.44 5.18
C ALA A 127 -12.06 18.91 5.39
N GLU A 128 -12.85 19.87 4.88
CA GLU A 128 -12.68 21.29 5.08
C GLU A 128 -12.81 21.68 6.57
N ALA A 129 -13.82 21.13 7.25
CA ALA A 129 -14.02 21.38 8.68
C ALA A 129 -12.87 20.81 9.53
N LEU A 130 -12.36 19.63 9.17
CA LEU A 130 -11.22 19.01 9.85
C LEU A 130 -9.93 19.83 9.62
N ALA A 131 -9.66 20.24 8.38
CA ALA A 131 -8.50 21.07 8.08
C ALA A 131 -8.52 22.37 8.89
N ALA A 132 -9.68 23.06 8.92
CA ALA A 132 -9.86 24.29 9.72
C ALA A 132 -9.67 24.04 11.23
N LYS A 133 -10.21 22.93 11.76
CA LYS A 133 -10.01 22.52 13.17
C LYS A 133 -8.53 22.30 13.50
N LEU A 134 -7.76 21.77 12.55
CA LEU A 134 -6.33 21.52 12.68
C LEU A 134 -5.46 22.77 12.42
N GLY A 135 -6.08 23.90 12.08
CA GLY A 135 -5.41 25.19 11.89
C GLY A 135 -4.90 25.44 10.46
N TYR A 136 -5.37 24.68 9.48
CA TYR A 136 -5.02 24.84 8.07
C TYR A 136 -6.13 25.57 7.31
N SER A 137 -5.74 26.38 6.34
CA SER A 137 -6.67 27.12 5.49
C SER A 137 -7.23 26.29 4.33
N LYS A 138 -6.49 25.29 3.89
CA LYS A 138 -6.82 24.38 2.80
C LYS A 138 -6.69 22.90 3.21
N VAL A 139 -7.49 22.05 2.61
CA VAL A 139 -7.37 20.58 2.79
C VAL A 139 -6.03 20.07 2.28
N SER A 140 -5.54 20.61 1.16
CA SER A 140 -4.22 20.26 0.59
C SER A 140 -3.06 20.56 1.57
N GLU A 141 -3.13 21.67 2.30
CA GLU A 141 -2.12 22.01 3.33
C GLU A 141 -2.15 21.02 4.51
N ALA A 142 -3.35 20.69 5.00
CA ALA A 142 -3.52 19.70 6.06
C ALA A 142 -3.02 18.31 5.64
N LYS A 143 -3.39 17.86 4.42
CA LYS A 143 -2.97 16.56 3.88
C LYS A 143 -1.45 16.51 3.61
N LEU A 144 -0.85 17.59 3.15
CA LEU A 144 0.61 17.68 3.04
C LEU A 144 1.30 17.56 4.41
N ALA A 145 0.76 18.20 5.43
CA ALA A 145 1.32 18.07 6.79
C ALA A 145 1.23 16.63 7.30
N VAL A 146 0.12 15.94 7.04
CA VAL A 146 -0.05 14.51 7.34
C VAL A 146 0.95 13.67 6.54
N ALA A 147 1.07 13.87 5.22
CA ALA A 147 2.01 13.16 4.38
C ALA A 147 3.46 13.32 4.86
N LYS A 148 3.83 14.53 5.32
CA LYS A 148 5.16 14.77 5.91
C LYS A 148 5.39 14.00 7.20
N LYS A 149 4.39 13.89 8.07
CA LYS A 149 4.48 13.06 9.30
C LYS A 149 4.62 11.57 8.96
N ILE A 150 3.89 11.09 7.96
CA ILE A 150 4.00 9.71 7.48
C ILE A 150 5.40 9.47 6.87
N ARG A 151 5.89 10.41 6.06
CA ARG A 151 7.27 10.36 5.54
C ARG A 151 8.30 10.23 6.67
N ASP A 152 8.17 11.06 7.69
CA ASP A 152 9.12 11.09 8.82
C ASP A 152 9.05 9.78 9.63
N PHE A 153 7.86 9.19 9.78
CA PHE A 153 7.67 7.86 10.36
C PHE A 153 8.43 6.78 9.57
N VAL A 154 8.29 6.77 8.24
CA VAL A 154 8.98 5.79 7.38
C VAL A 154 10.49 6.03 7.44
N ILE A 155 10.97 7.28 7.29
CA ILE A 155 12.40 7.61 7.39
C ILE A 155 12.98 7.16 8.73
N GLY A 156 12.21 7.25 9.80
CA GLY A 156 12.58 6.84 11.17
C GLY A 156 12.69 5.32 11.37
N GLY A 157 12.12 4.50 10.47
CA GLY A 157 12.17 3.04 10.53
C GLY A 157 10.82 2.34 10.48
N GLY A 158 9.72 3.09 10.30
CA GLY A 158 8.37 2.53 10.09
C GLY A 158 8.24 1.85 8.73
N PHE A 159 7.24 0.99 8.63
CA PHE A 159 6.86 0.35 7.36
C PHE A 159 5.52 0.89 6.88
N MET A 160 5.46 1.31 5.62
CA MET A 160 4.24 1.81 4.98
C MET A 160 3.80 0.90 3.84
N PHE A 161 2.53 0.49 3.87
CA PHE A 161 1.87 -0.24 2.80
C PHE A 161 0.75 0.63 2.21
N ALA A 162 0.81 0.92 0.92
CA ALA A 162 -0.22 1.72 0.26
C ALA A 162 -0.82 0.98 -0.93
N MET A 163 -2.13 1.18 -1.12
CA MET A 163 -2.90 0.66 -2.25
C MET A 163 -3.70 1.78 -2.92
N CYS A 164 -4.20 1.49 -4.11
CA CYS A 164 -5.10 2.36 -4.84
C CYS A 164 -4.54 3.78 -5.00
N SER A 165 -5.39 4.80 -4.94
CA SER A 165 -5.00 6.22 -5.07
C SER A 165 -4.05 6.74 -4.00
N ALA A 166 -3.91 6.06 -2.87
CA ALA A 166 -2.94 6.49 -1.85
C ALA A 166 -1.48 6.31 -2.30
N THR A 167 -1.21 5.51 -3.31
CA THR A 167 0.14 5.25 -3.82
C THR A 167 0.74 6.46 -4.53
N ASP A 168 0.04 7.01 -5.50
CA ASP A 168 0.51 8.15 -6.29
C ASP A 168 0.16 9.50 -5.65
N SER A 169 -1.04 9.66 -5.05
CA SER A 169 -1.43 10.90 -4.40
C SER A 169 -0.50 11.28 -3.23
N PHE A 170 0.01 10.30 -2.48
CA PHE A 170 1.00 10.51 -1.42
C PHE A 170 2.31 11.07 -1.97
N ASP A 171 2.85 10.45 -3.00
CA ASP A 171 4.08 10.91 -3.67
C ASP A 171 3.91 12.28 -4.30
N ILE A 172 2.76 12.53 -4.94
CA ILE A 172 2.42 13.83 -5.54
C ILE A 172 2.36 14.92 -4.47
N ALA A 173 1.68 14.67 -3.35
CA ALA A 173 1.57 15.65 -2.26
C ALA A 173 2.95 16.04 -1.72
N LEU A 174 3.85 15.08 -1.51
CA LEU A 174 5.23 15.38 -1.07
C LEU A 174 6.02 16.17 -2.12
N ALA A 175 5.92 15.80 -3.38
CA ALA A 175 6.64 16.47 -4.46
C ALA A 175 6.12 17.89 -4.74
N ALA A 176 4.84 18.13 -4.48
CA ALA A 176 4.18 19.43 -4.63
C ALA A 176 4.31 20.33 -3.38
N GLU A 177 5.18 19.99 -2.42
CA GLU A 177 5.36 20.82 -1.22
C GLU A 177 5.69 22.28 -1.56
N GLY A 178 4.81 23.20 -1.17
CA GLY A 178 4.93 24.63 -1.43
C GLY A 178 4.42 25.06 -2.81
N VAL A 179 3.74 24.18 -3.53
CA VAL A 179 3.18 24.44 -4.86
C VAL A 179 1.68 24.13 -4.82
N ASP A 180 0.85 25.09 -5.22
CA ASP A 180 -0.58 24.86 -5.34
C ASP A 180 -0.91 24.14 -6.65
N ILE A 181 -1.37 22.90 -6.53
CA ILE A 181 -1.77 22.04 -7.65
C ILE A 181 -3.28 21.85 -7.74
N CYS A 182 -4.05 22.41 -6.80
CA CYS A 182 -5.51 22.26 -6.77
C CYS A 182 -6.19 23.26 -7.72
N GLU A 183 -7.10 22.76 -8.53
CA GLU A 183 -7.93 23.61 -9.39
C GLU A 183 -9.11 24.21 -8.56
N PRO A 184 -9.70 25.37 -8.99
CA PRO A 184 -10.63 26.17 -8.17
C PRO A 184 -11.85 25.40 -7.63
N MET A 185 -12.28 24.32 -8.27
CA MET A 185 -13.42 23.53 -7.80
C MET A 185 -13.10 22.72 -6.54
N PHE A 186 -11.81 22.52 -6.23
CA PHE A 186 -11.39 21.79 -5.05
C PHE A 186 -11.28 22.71 -3.83
N ASP A 187 -10.61 23.87 -3.95
CA ASP A 187 -10.28 24.70 -2.80
C ASP A 187 -10.68 26.19 -2.92
N GLY A 188 -11.20 26.60 -4.08
CA GLY A 188 -11.81 27.92 -4.30
C GLY A 188 -10.91 28.96 -4.94
N ASP A 189 -9.61 28.72 -5.09
CA ASP A 189 -8.68 29.60 -5.79
C ASP A 189 -7.92 28.86 -6.92
N PRO A 190 -7.31 29.58 -7.87
CA PRO A 190 -6.65 28.95 -9.00
C PRO A 190 -5.31 28.33 -8.60
N SER A 191 -5.05 27.12 -9.14
CA SER A 191 -3.73 26.49 -9.05
C SER A 191 -2.63 27.38 -9.63
N GLU A 192 -1.38 27.17 -9.25
CA GLU A 192 -0.26 27.89 -9.85
C GLU A 192 -0.13 27.58 -11.34
N GLY A 193 -0.04 28.63 -12.19
CA GLY A 193 -0.05 28.48 -13.65
C GLY A 193 1.03 27.60 -14.24
N ASN A 194 2.17 27.46 -13.56
CA ASN A 194 3.34 26.69 -13.98
C ASN A 194 3.75 25.64 -12.93
N TYR A 195 2.81 25.11 -12.18
CA TYR A 195 3.09 24.18 -11.08
C TYR A 195 3.93 22.97 -11.52
N GLN A 196 3.70 22.42 -12.71
CA GLN A 196 4.44 21.26 -13.19
C GLN A 196 5.97 21.46 -13.15
N SER A 197 6.45 22.65 -13.48
CA SER A 197 7.89 22.97 -13.46
C SER A 197 8.47 23.16 -12.06
N LYS A 198 7.61 23.20 -11.02
CA LYS A 198 8.00 23.39 -9.63
C LYS A 198 7.96 22.09 -8.82
N ILE A 199 7.46 21.01 -9.40
CA ILE A 199 7.39 19.71 -8.73
C ILE A 199 8.81 19.21 -8.42
N ASP A 200 9.07 18.91 -7.16
CA ASP A 200 10.35 18.35 -6.71
C ASP A 200 10.25 16.84 -6.52
N TYR A 201 10.50 16.10 -7.59
CA TYR A 201 10.46 14.63 -7.58
C TYR A 201 11.41 13.97 -6.58
N ARG A 202 12.41 14.69 -6.05
CA ARG A 202 13.32 14.15 -5.03
C ARG A 202 12.59 13.86 -3.71
N LYS A 203 11.47 14.53 -3.48
CA LYS A 203 10.62 14.36 -2.29
C LYS A 203 9.68 13.17 -2.37
N SER A 204 9.34 12.68 -3.58
CA SER A 204 8.54 11.48 -3.77
C SER A 204 9.30 10.24 -3.30
N PHE A 205 8.56 9.20 -2.91
CA PHE A 205 9.14 7.91 -2.54
C PHE A 205 9.49 7.08 -3.78
N ALA A 206 8.49 6.81 -4.62
CA ALA A 206 8.59 5.84 -5.71
C ALA A 206 8.75 6.45 -7.11
N PHE A 207 8.16 7.62 -7.35
CA PHE A 207 7.97 8.12 -8.72
C PHE A 207 8.76 9.38 -9.03
N LYS A 208 9.05 9.58 -10.32
CA LYS A 208 9.75 10.75 -10.86
C LYS A 208 9.23 11.10 -12.24
N ASP A 209 9.48 12.33 -12.67
CA ASP A 209 9.26 12.82 -14.05
C ASP A 209 7.80 12.70 -14.56
N TYR A 210 6.84 12.45 -13.67
CA TYR A 210 5.43 12.35 -14.01
C TYR A 210 4.80 13.71 -14.30
N ILE A 211 3.72 13.69 -15.09
CA ILE A 211 2.94 14.87 -15.45
C ILE A 211 1.60 14.81 -14.71
N LEU A 212 1.29 15.87 -13.97
CA LEU A 212 0.04 15.99 -13.25
C LEU A 212 -1.15 16.19 -14.19
N GLU A 213 -2.26 15.51 -13.93
CA GLU A 213 -3.51 15.71 -14.69
C GLU A 213 -4.29 16.90 -14.13
N ARG A 214 -4.42 17.94 -14.94
CA ARG A 214 -5.11 19.19 -14.56
C ARG A 214 -6.63 19.11 -14.68
N ASN A 215 -7.12 18.29 -15.61
CA ASN A 215 -8.55 18.23 -15.86
C ASN A 215 -9.27 17.64 -14.62
N PRO A 216 -10.13 18.40 -13.95
CA PRO A 216 -10.84 17.93 -12.77
C PRO A 216 -11.90 16.84 -13.08
N ASN A 217 -12.23 16.63 -14.35
CA ASN A 217 -13.13 15.57 -14.77
C ASN A 217 -12.42 14.25 -15.06
N GLU A 218 -11.09 14.26 -15.15
CA GLU A 218 -10.29 13.04 -15.23
C GLU A 218 -10.10 12.45 -13.84
N TYR A 219 -10.03 11.13 -13.80
CA TYR A 219 -10.03 10.36 -12.56
C TYR A 219 -8.61 10.15 -12.00
N GLU A 220 -7.60 10.19 -12.86
CA GLU A 220 -6.20 10.05 -12.48
C GLU A 220 -5.64 11.35 -11.90
N PHE A 221 -4.65 11.23 -11.00
CA PHE A 221 -3.88 12.36 -10.49
C PHE A 221 -2.74 12.76 -11.45
N SER A 222 -2.21 11.79 -12.16
CA SER A 222 -1.07 11.98 -13.07
C SER A 222 -0.96 10.81 -14.05
N ASP A 223 0.05 10.84 -14.92
CA ASP A 223 0.39 9.76 -15.83
C ASP A 223 1.14 8.58 -15.16
N ILE A 224 1.37 8.64 -13.84
CA ILE A 224 1.79 7.45 -13.06
C ILE A 224 0.76 6.34 -13.21
N ASP A 225 -0.51 6.71 -13.05
CA ASP A 225 -1.63 5.78 -13.12
C ASP A 225 -1.91 5.36 -14.57
N MET A 226 -1.85 4.05 -14.80
CA MET A 226 -2.10 3.46 -16.12
C MET A 226 -3.57 3.04 -16.33
N THR A 227 -4.46 3.24 -15.36
CA THR A 227 -5.84 2.71 -15.36
C THR A 227 -6.57 3.00 -16.66
N MET A 228 -6.67 4.24 -17.10
CA MET A 228 -7.39 4.64 -18.31
C MET A 228 -6.60 4.38 -19.61
N LYS A 229 -5.28 4.28 -19.52
CA LYS A 229 -4.41 3.99 -20.67
C LYS A 229 -4.35 2.50 -21.00
N ARG A 230 -4.69 1.64 -20.03
CA ARG A 230 -4.67 0.18 -20.20
C ARG A 230 -5.66 -0.29 -21.26
N ARG A 231 -5.26 -1.30 -22.02
CA ARG A 231 -6.10 -2.00 -23.00
C ARG A 231 -6.03 -3.50 -22.78
N VAL A 232 -6.05 -3.91 -21.50
CA VAL A 232 -5.95 -5.31 -21.08
C VAL A 232 -7.35 -5.84 -20.83
N PRO A 233 -7.82 -6.86 -21.58
CA PRO A 233 -9.07 -7.54 -21.27
C PRO A 233 -9.01 -8.22 -19.90
N MET A 234 -10.11 -8.23 -19.16
CA MET A 234 -10.18 -8.79 -17.80
C MET A 234 -9.63 -10.22 -17.71
N GLU A 235 -9.96 -11.06 -18.68
CA GLU A 235 -9.52 -12.45 -18.74
C GLU A 235 -8.02 -12.64 -19.03
N LYS A 236 -7.33 -11.56 -19.43
CA LYS A 236 -5.89 -11.52 -19.69
C LYS A 236 -5.14 -10.63 -18.68
N ASP A 237 -5.85 -10.06 -17.72
CA ASP A 237 -5.24 -9.22 -16.71
C ASP A 237 -4.60 -10.08 -15.62
N TYR A 238 -3.32 -10.32 -15.80
CA TYR A 238 -2.44 -11.01 -14.86
C TYR A 238 -1.14 -10.25 -14.74
N PHE A 239 -0.51 -10.37 -13.58
CA PHE A 239 0.86 -9.93 -13.39
C PHE A 239 1.70 -11.05 -12.79
N THR A 240 3.00 -11.01 -13.07
CA THR A 240 3.96 -12.00 -12.60
C THR A 240 4.81 -11.41 -11.51
N LEU A 241 4.96 -12.14 -10.41
CA LEU A 241 5.88 -11.79 -9.35
C LEU A 241 7.31 -12.10 -9.79
N MET A 242 8.27 -11.28 -9.32
CA MET A 242 9.68 -11.53 -9.54
C MET A 242 10.12 -12.83 -8.87
N ASP A 243 11.12 -13.47 -9.42
CA ASP A 243 11.76 -14.63 -8.79
C ASP A 243 12.56 -14.17 -7.56
N TYR A 244 12.34 -14.88 -6.45
CA TYR A 244 13.13 -14.67 -5.24
C TYR A 244 14.55 -15.23 -5.37
N SER A 245 15.52 -14.50 -4.83
CA SER A 245 16.88 -14.97 -4.65
C SER A 245 17.35 -14.79 -3.21
N ALA A 246 17.59 -15.89 -2.52
CA ALA A 246 18.11 -15.85 -1.16
C ALA A 246 19.48 -15.15 -1.05
N LYS A 247 20.24 -15.12 -2.14
CA LYS A 247 21.58 -14.57 -2.22
C LYS A 247 21.62 -13.07 -2.53
N TRP A 248 20.75 -12.62 -3.44
CA TRP A 248 20.88 -11.27 -4.03
C TRP A 248 19.76 -10.33 -3.61
N ASP A 249 18.62 -10.85 -3.14
CA ASP A 249 17.51 -10.01 -2.80
C ASP A 249 17.73 -9.27 -1.49
N PHE A 250 17.59 -7.96 -1.53
CA PHE A 250 17.57 -7.10 -0.36
C PHE A 250 16.23 -7.16 0.38
N VAL A 251 15.18 -7.50 -0.33
CA VAL A 251 13.83 -7.63 0.20
C VAL A 251 13.67 -9.02 0.79
N PRO A 252 13.21 -9.15 2.03
CA PRO A 252 12.86 -10.46 2.56
C PRO A 252 11.87 -11.18 1.66
N SER A 253 12.12 -12.46 1.44
CA SER A 253 11.30 -13.32 0.56
C SER A 253 9.80 -13.30 0.86
N MET A 254 9.43 -12.94 2.09
CA MET A 254 8.05 -12.84 2.52
C MET A 254 7.19 -11.95 1.63
N LEU A 255 7.75 -10.88 1.04
CA LEU A 255 6.99 -9.99 0.17
C LEU A 255 6.65 -10.60 -1.18
N THR A 256 7.48 -11.51 -1.67
CA THR A 256 7.29 -12.17 -2.97
C THR A 256 6.88 -13.62 -2.85
N GLN A 257 6.94 -14.20 -1.62
CA GLN A 257 6.48 -15.56 -1.42
C GLN A 257 4.97 -15.66 -1.58
N ASN A 258 4.59 -16.43 -2.59
CA ASN A 258 3.22 -16.80 -2.86
C ASN A 258 3.18 -18.25 -3.33
N HIS A 259 2.01 -18.90 -3.24
CA HIS A 259 1.80 -20.25 -3.77
C HIS A 259 1.74 -20.27 -5.30
N THR A 260 1.68 -19.11 -5.94
CA THR A 260 1.77 -18.94 -7.40
C THR A 260 2.52 -17.65 -7.73
N GLN A 261 3.31 -17.67 -8.79
CA GLN A 261 3.97 -16.47 -9.32
C GLN A 261 3.04 -15.65 -10.20
N LEU A 262 2.03 -16.26 -10.80
CA LEU A 262 1.04 -15.59 -11.64
C LEU A 262 -0.15 -15.20 -10.78
N VAL A 263 -0.37 -13.90 -10.66
CA VAL A 263 -1.44 -13.30 -9.87
C VAL A 263 -2.46 -12.65 -10.79
N LYS A 264 -3.74 -12.95 -10.59
CA LYS A 264 -4.82 -12.30 -11.32
C LYS A 264 -4.82 -10.80 -11.04
N GLY A 265 -4.97 -9.99 -12.08
CA GLY A 265 -5.08 -8.56 -11.98
C GLY A 265 -6.45 -8.14 -11.44
N PHE A 266 -6.49 -6.94 -10.87
CA PHE A 266 -7.69 -6.28 -10.39
C PHE A 266 -7.52 -4.77 -10.58
N MET A 267 -8.60 -4.05 -10.64
CA MET A 267 -8.59 -2.62 -10.90
C MET A 267 -8.72 -1.80 -9.60
N GLY A 268 -8.46 -0.53 -9.72
CA GLY A 268 -8.65 0.48 -8.68
C GLY A 268 -8.44 1.85 -9.31
N GLN A 269 -8.43 2.90 -8.53
CA GLN A 269 -8.12 4.23 -9.07
C GLN A 269 -6.71 4.26 -9.63
N THR A 270 -5.72 3.73 -8.89
CA THR A 270 -4.36 3.50 -9.39
C THR A 270 -4.16 2.00 -9.55
N THR A 271 -4.60 1.48 -10.69
CA THR A 271 -4.55 0.04 -10.99
C THR A 271 -3.12 -0.47 -11.18
N SER A 272 -2.28 0.34 -11.80
CA SER A 272 -0.89 0.01 -12.11
C SER A 272 -0.08 1.28 -12.36
N PHE A 273 1.22 1.15 -12.32
CA PHE A 273 2.18 2.24 -12.45
C PHE A 273 2.92 2.19 -13.78
N ASP A 274 3.13 3.34 -14.43
CA ASP A 274 4.04 3.43 -15.56
C ASP A 274 5.48 3.13 -15.10
N ALA A 275 6.03 2.02 -15.58
CA ALA A 275 7.36 1.55 -15.18
C ALA A 275 8.48 2.56 -15.49
N ASN A 276 8.30 3.45 -16.50
CA ASN A 276 9.29 4.46 -16.85
C ASN A 276 9.38 5.59 -15.80
N LEU A 277 8.33 5.79 -15.02
CA LEU A 277 8.26 6.83 -14.00
C LEU A 277 8.74 6.35 -12.64
N ILE A 278 9.05 5.06 -12.49
CA ILE A 278 9.58 4.50 -11.24
C ILE A 278 11.06 4.89 -11.08
N LYS A 279 11.43 5.31 -9.88
CA LYS A 279 12.83 5.62 -9.55
C LYS A 279 13.69 4.37 -9.59
N SER A 280 14.96 4.50 -9.99
CA SER A 280 15.90 3.37 -10.16
C SER A 280 16.26 2.64 -8.86
N ASN A 281 16.01 3.25 -7.70
CA ASN A 281 16.22 2.63 -6.38
C ASN A 281 14.96 1.94 -5.82
N VAL A 282 13.89 1.91 -6.59
CA VAL A 282 12.64 1.21 -6.24
C VAL A 282 12.60 -0.11 -7.00
N LEU A 283 12.33 -1.19 -6.30
CA LEU A 283 12.28 -2.53 -6.82
C LEU A 283 10.87 -2.82 -7.37
N VAL A 284 10.78 -3.25 -8.62
CA VAL A 284 9.54 -3.77 -9.22
C VAL A 284 9.45 -5.25 -8.85
N MET A 285 8.48 -5.61 -8.00
CA MET A 285 8.30 -6.97 -7.49
C MET A 285 7.19 -7.74 -8.20
N GLY A 286 6.31 -7.02 -8.89
CA GLY A 286 5.26 -7.60 -9.74
C GLY A 286 4.95 -6.70 -10.92
N ALA A 287 4.93 -7.27 -12.12
CA ALA A 287 4.68 -6.54 -13.36
C ALA A 287 3.74 -7.33 -14.28
N SER A 288 2.94 -6.60 -15.04
CA SER A 288 2.12 -7.18 -16.10
C SER A 288 2.99 -7.54 -17.29
N GLN A 289 2.90 -8.78 -17.74
CA GLN A 289 3.59 -9.22 -18.97
C GLN A 289 2.93 -8.67 -20.24
N TYR A 290 1.69 -8.22 -20.14
CA TYR A 290 0.91 -7.79 -21.30
C TYR A 290 1.40 -6.45 -21.87
N ASN A 291 1.75 -5.49 -21.02
CA ASN A 291 2.19 -4.15 -21.42
C ASN A 291 3.34 -3.57 -20.57
N GLY A 292 3.94 -4.38 -19.71
CA GLY A 292 5.09 -3.98 -18.89
C GLY A 292 4.76 -3.01 -17.75
N GLU A 293 3.48 -2.87 -17.36
CA GLU A 293 3.08 -2.09 -16.20
C GLU A 293 3.60 -2.71 -14.91
N ALA A 294 4.06 -1.87 -13.99
CA ALA A 294 4.35 -2.31 -12.62
C ALA A 294 3.07 -2.35 -11.78
N ARG A 295 2.90 -3.40 -10.99
CA ARG A 295 1.73 -3.63 -10.13
C ARG A 295 2.07 -3.64 -8.65
N TYR A 296 3.28 -4.07 -8.32
CA TYR A 296 3.73 -4.27 -6.96
C TYR A 296 5.18 -3.83 -6.87
N ILE A 297 5.44 -2.77 -6.09
CA ILE A 297 6.76 -2.14 -6.01
C ILE A 297 7.16 -1.92 -4.55
N HIS A 298 8.46 -1.95 -4.29
CA HIS A 298 9.01 -1.81 -2.95
C HIS A 298 10.23 -0.88 -2.93
N GLY A 299 10.37 -0.09 -1.88
CA GLY A 299 11.52 0.78 -1.72
C GLY A 299 11.96 0.95 -0.27
N GLN A 300 13.19 1.41 -0.10
CA GLN A 300 13.74 1.79 1.18
C GLN A 300 13.96 3.30 1.22
N ILE A 301 13.63 3.92 2.34
CA ILE A 301 13.89 5.33 2.57
C ILE A 301 14.30 5.56 4.03
N GLY A 302 15.47 6.17 4.23
CA GLY A 302 16.04 6.29 5.57
C GLY A 302 16.26 4.93 6.23
N LYS A 303 15.63 4.69 7.37
CA LYS A 303 15.71 3.41 8.10
C LYS A 303 14.52 2.49 7.84
N GLY A 304 13.47 3.00 7.20
CA GLY A 304 12.22 2.28 6.96
C GLY A 304 12.04 1.88 5.50
N MET A 305 10.86 1.38 5.21
CA MET A 305 10.53 0.78 3.92
C MET A 305 9.08 1.08 3.57
N PHE A 306 8.78 1.01 2.28
CA PHE A 306 7.42 1.12 1.79
C PHE A 306 7.14 0.10 0.68
N THR A 307 5.88 -0.25 0.53
CA THR A 307 5.39 -1.08 -0.57
C THR A 307 4.13 -0.45 -1.14
N TYR A 308 4.07 -0.33 -2.46
CA TYR A 308 2.88 0.10 -3.19
C TYR A 308 2.32 -1.05 -3.99
N PHE A 309 1.03 -1.27 -3.87
CA PHE A 309 0.30 -2.32 -4.58
C PHE A 309 -0.84 -1.68 -5.39
N GLY A 310 -0.75 -1.74 -6.70
CA GLY A 310 -1.75 -1.17 -7.60
C GLY A 310 -3.05 -1.96 -7.59
N GLY A 311 -4.18 -1.24 -7.56
CA GLY A 311 -5.51 -1.81 -7.54
C GLY A 311 -6.20 -1.69 -6.17
N HIS A 312 -7.46 -2.13 -6.10
CA HIS A 312 -8.32 -1.95 -4.94
C HIS A 312 -8.57 -3.26 -4.19
N ASP A 313 -9.23 -4.24 -4.82
CA ASP A 313 -9.59 -5.51 -4.20
C ASP A 313 -9.15 -6.69 -5.08
N PRO A 314 -8.29 -7.59 -4.56
CA PRO A 314 -7.76 -8.71 -5.33
C PRO A 314 -8.79 -9.70 -5.89
N GLU A 315 -9.98 -9.80 -5.29
CA GLU A 315 -11.01 -10.75 -5.70
C GLU A 315 -12.27 -10.10 -6.27
N ASP A 316 -12.35 -8.76 -6.23
CA ASP A 316 -13.34 -7.98 -6.95
C ASP A 316 -12.66 -7.18 -8.07
N TYR A 317 -12.72 -7.68 -9.29
CA TYR A 317 -11.96 -7.13 -10.41
C TYR A 317 -12.18 -5.65 -10.64
N GLN A 318 -13.40 -5.15 -10.49
CA GLN A 318 -13.75 -3.75 -10.72
C GLN A 318 -14.70 -3.25 -9.63
N HIS A 319 -14.21 -3.20 -8.42
CA HIS A 319 -14.96 -2.67 -7.28
C HIS A 319 -15.44 -1.24 -7.53
N ARG A 320 -16.74 -1.00 -7.26
CA ARG A 320 -17.39 0.31 -7.45
C ARG A 320 -17.97 0.79 -6.14
N VAL A 321 -18.12 2.11 -6.03
CA VAL A 321 -18.82 2.71 -4.88
C VAL A 321 -20.20 2.11 -4.71
N GLY A 322 -20.45 1.48 -3.55
CA GLY A 322 -21.71 0.83 -3.19
C GLY A 322 -21.77 -0.67 -3.48
N ASP A 323 -20.73 -1.27 -4.04
CA ASP A 323 -20.62 -2.73 -4.15
C ASP A 323 -20.53 -3.34 -2.74
N ALA A 324 -20.98 -4.59 -2.63
CA ALA A 324 -20.85 -5.32 -1.37
C ALA A 324 -19.39 -5.73 -1.11
N PRO A 325 -18.96 -5.81 0.17
CA PRO A 325 -17.62 -6.28 0.49
C PRO A 325 -17.36 -7.69 -0.01
N THR A 326 -16.12 -7.96 -0.39
CA THR A 326 -15.68 -9.31 -0.77
C THR A 326 -15.84 -10.27 0.40
N VAL A 327 -16.43 -11.44 0.14
CA VAL A 327 -16.58 -12.52 1.11
C VAL A 327 -15.34 -13.41 1.07
N LEU A 328 -14.38 -13.19 1.97
CA LEU A 328 -13.08 -13.86 1.94
C LEU A 328 -13.15 -15.38 2.14
N ASP A 329 -14.17 -15.89 2.82
CA ASP A 329 -14.40 -17.34 2.96
C ASP A 329 -14.57 -18.06 1.59
N LEU A 330 -14.96 -17.33 0.55
CA LEU A 330 -15.05 -17.84 -0.81
C LEU A 330 -13.70 -17.84 -1.54
N HIS A 331 -12.68 -17.19 -0.98
CA HIS A 331 -11.38 -16.97 -1.59
C HIS A 331 -10.19 -17.35 -0.67
N PRO A 332 -10.20 -18.55 -0.03
CA PRO A 332 -9.21 -18.92 1.00
C PRO A 332 -7.77 -19.00 0.46
N ASN A 333 -7.62 -19.13 -0.86
CA ASN A 333 -6.32 -19.25 -1.54
C ASN A 333 -6.04 -18.05 -2.46
N SER A 334 -6.60 -16.88 -2.18
CA SER A 334 -6.36 -15.69 -3.00
C SER A 334 -4.88 -15.27 -2.97
N PRO A 335 -4.18 -15.28 -4.13
CA PRO A 335 -2.79 -14.84 -4.19
C PRO A 335 -2.64 -13.34 -3.94
N GLY A 336 -3.60 -12.54 -4.36
CA GLY A 336 -3.56 -11.09 -4.14
C GLY A 336 -3.70 -10.73 -2.65
N TYR A 337 -4.64 -11.32 -1.93
CA TYR A 337 -4.77 -11.14 -0.48
C TYR A 337 -3.58 -11.71 0.29
N ARG A 338 -2.96 -12.78 -0.21
CA ARG A 338 -1.71 -13.31 0.37
C ARG A 338 -0.58 -12.28 0.32
N LEU A 339 -0.45 -11.54 -0.78
CA LEU A 339 0.56 -10.47 -0.86
C LEU A 339 0.31 -9.36 0.15
N ILE A 340 -0.96 -8.98 0.40
CA ILE A 340 -1.29 -8.00 1.45
C ILE A 340 -0.81 -8.51 2.81
N LEU A 341 -1.15 -9.74 3.19
CA LEU A 341 -0.75 -10.33 4.48
C LEU A 341 0.77 -10.45 4.63
N ASN A 342 1.49 -10.77 3.56
CA ASN A 342 2.95 -10.85 3.58
C ASN A 342 3.59 -9.54 4.04
N ASN A 343 3.00 -8.38 3.70
CA ASN A 343 3.51 -7.08 4.13
C ASN A 343 3.44 -6.87 5.65
N VAL A 344 2.49 -7.48 6.34
CA VAL A 344 2.37 -7.39 7.80
C VAL A 344 3.56 -8.02 8.51
N LEU A 345 4.15 -9.06 7.90
CA LEU A 345 5.31 -9.76 8.47
C LEU A 345 6.62 -8.96 8.37
N PHE A 346 6.66 -7.93 7.53
CA PHE A 346 7.88 -7.17 7.24
C PHE A 346 8.52 -6.52 8.47
N PRO A 347 7.80 -5.70 9.25
CA PRO A 347 8.37 -5.11 10.46
C PRO A 347 8.58 -6.13 11.59
N ALA A 348 8.01 -7.33 11.48
CA ALA A 348 8.22 -8.43 12.43
C ALA A 348 9.54 -9.16 12.19
N ALA A 349 10.06 -9.13 10.98
CA ALA A 349 11.21 -9.90 10.55
C ALA A 349 12.53 -9.36 11.12
N LYS A 350 13.36 -10.26 11.58
CA LYS A 350 14.75 -9.96 11.92
C LYS A 350 15.52 -9.58 10.66
N LYS A 351 16.24 -8.46 10.70
CA LYS A 351 17.14 -8.08 9.61
C LYS A 351 18.18 -9.18 9.40
N LYS A 352 18.21 -9.72 8.19
CA LYS A 352 19.20 -10.74 7.82
C LYS A 352 20.45 -10.11 7.20
N LYS A 353 21.57 -10.81 7.34
CA LYS A 353 22.74 -10.55 6.53
C LYS A 353 22.55 -11.21 5.16
N GLN A 354 23.19 -10.63 4.14
CA GLN A 354 23.21 -11.23 2.82
C GLN A 354 23.81 -12.63 2.90
N LYS A 355 23.21 -13.61 2.23
CA LYS A 355 23.72 -14.98 2.14
C LYS A 355 24.93 -15.00 1.20
N THR A 356 26.10 -15.34 1.74
CA THR A 356 27.36 -15.38 0.99
C THR A 356 27.84 -16.81 0.78
#